data_28fc9b23d78873a461eb7f0d518d6e07
#
_entry.id   28fc9b23d78873a461eb7f0d518d6e07
#
_cell.length_a   1.000
_cell.length_b   1.000
_cell.length_c   1.000
_cell.angle_alpha   90.00
_cell.angle_beta   90.00
_cell.angle_gamma   90.00
#
_symmetry.space_group_name_H-M   'P 1'
#
loop_
_entity.id
_entity.type
_entity.pdbx_description
1 polymer ?
#
loop_
_entity_poly.entity_id
_entity_poly.type
_entity_poly.pdbx_seq_one_letter_code
_entity_poly.pdbx_strand_id
1 'polypeptide(L)'
;MTQSERAIVIGAGAGGLAAAIELTAAGYDVCVIEAANTVGGKMNQVVVEDHRIDTGPTVFTMRWVFESLFATLGYNLDDELHHSAMPILARHWWHNKTTLDLHADIDQSADAIGQFASSADAAGYRRFCADSESIHDTLRDTFMAAQKPNPLSLVHRVGWHRIGALMQTRSHQTLWHVLSQYFRDPRLQQLFGRYATYVGSSPLQTPATLMLIAHVEQAGVWRLEGGMSSLADAMQRVASSAGASFRLGERVDAITTRAGRVDGVITAAGEKLQADVVLFNGDNRALLQGLLGQSVQRPDRLQHSGQRGLSAITWSGLISAQQAPLSYHNVLFQEDYPSEFKRIFHQGELPHKPTVYVCAQDRERGGCPSAQERALVLINAPSVDTAAFNEDNVAEQAKLAVEAVIDRCGLDIKLNAGHVCRTPQWYSERFPGSGGSLYGGASHGMWSSFIRPGTRTRIPGLYRCGGSVHPGPGVPMATLSGRLAAWAMIEDRG
;
A
#
# COMPACT_ATOMS: atom_id res chain seq x y z
N MET A 1 25.39 -33.82 6.36
CA MET A 1 24.46 -32.69 6.43
C MET A 1 24.63 -31.92 5.15
N THR A 2 23.63 -31.90 4.28
CA THR A 2 23.63 -31.02 3.10
C THR A 2 23.66 -29.57 3.63
N GLN A 3 24.62 -28.78 3.14
CA GLN A 3 24.75 -27.37 3.52
C GLN A 3 23.43 -26.66 3.13
N SER A 4 22.83 -25.93 4.07
CA SER A 4 21.61 -25.14 3.82
C SER A 4 21.88 -24.14 2.68
N GLU A 5 20.98 -24.05 1.69
CA GLU A 5 21.10 -23.08 0.61
C GLU A 5 20.98 -21.65 1.18
N ARG A 6 21.84 -20.76 0.70
CA ARG A 6 21.91 -19.38 1.16
C ARG A 6 21.01 -18.47 0.33
N ALA A 7 20.05 -17.82 0.99
CA ALA A 7 19.15 -16.86 0.39
C ALA A 7 19.45 -15.42 0.88
N ILE A 8 19.69 -14.49 -0.02
CA ILE A 8 19.78 -13.07 0.30
C ILE A 8 18.48 -12.37 -0.09
N VAL A 9 17.87 -11.66 0.87
CA VAL A 9 16.71 -10.80 0.66
C VAL A 9 17.16 -9.34 0.68
N ILE A 10 16.97 -8.62 -0.42
CA ILE A 10 17.34 -7.21 -0.56
C ILE A 10 16.12 -6.36 -0.22
N GLY A 11 16.15 -5.65 0.90
CA GLY A 11 15.10 -4.77 1.40
C GLY A 11 14.19 -5.43 2.42
N ALA A 12 14.12 -4.86 3.63
CA ALA A 12 13.31 -5.31 4.76
C ALA A 12 11.92 -4.63 4.83
N GLY A 13 11.29 -4.34 3.70
CA GLY A 13 9.87 -3.95 3.66
C GLY A 13 8.94 -5.17 3.83
N ALA A 14 7.62 -4.96 3.87
CA ALA A 14 6.62 -6.01 4.12
C ALA A 14 6.83 -7.30 3.30
N GLY A 15 7.13 -7.17 2.00
CA GLY A 15 7.38 -8.32 1.13
C GLY A 15 8.67 -9.06 1.46
N GLY A 16 9.76 -8.32 1.75
CA GLY A 16 11.04 -8.94 2.11
C GLY A 16 10.99 -9.65 3.45
N LEU A 17 10.33 -9.05 4.45
CA LEU A 17 10.11 -9.66 5.76
C LEU A 17 9.27 -10.94 5.66
N ALA A 18 8.20 -10.90 4.86
CA ALA A 18 7.35 -12.08 4.61
C ALA A 18 8.13 -13.20 3.92
N ALA A 19 8.93 -12.85 2.91
CA ALA A 19 9.77 -13.82 2.24
C ALA A 19 10.83 -14.42 3.19
N ALA A 20 11.43 -13.61 4.07
CA ALA A 20 12.39 -14.09 5.05
C ALA A 20 11.77 -15.12 6.00
N ILE A 21 10.53 -14.88 6.49
CA ILE A 21 9.79 -15.83 7.33
C ILE A 21 9.57 -17.16 6.59
N GLU A 22 9.03 -17.11 5.36
CA GLU A 22 8.73 -18.31 4.58
C GLU A 22 10.01 -19.11 4.23
N LEU A 23 11.09 -18.43 3.85
CA LEU A 23 12.35 -19.09 3.48
C LEU A 23 13.05 -19.71 4.69
N THR A 24 13.03 -19.02 5.84
CA THR A 24 13.59 -19.56 7.08
C THR A 24 12.80 -20.81 7.52
N ALA A 25 11.47 -20.77 7.42
CA ALA A 25 10.62 -21.94 7.70
C ALA A 25 10.93 -23.12 6.76
N ALA A 26 11.33 -22.84 5.52
CA ALA A 26 11.74 -23.86 4.55
C ALA A 26 13.20 -24.34 4.73
N GLY A 27 13.93 -23.84 5.73
CA GLY A 27 15.30 -24.30 6.06
C GLY A 27 16.44 -23.63 5.30
N TYR A 28 16.19 -22.50 4.64
CA TYR A 28 17.25 -21.70 4.00
C TYR A 28 18.07 -20.92 5.05
N ASP A 29 19.36 -20.71 4.77
CA ASP A 29 20.20 -19.72 5.47
C ASP A 29 19.87 -18.33 4.93
N VAL A 30 19.03 -17.57 5.67
CA VAL A 30 18.46 -16.30 5.21
C VAL A 30 19.23 -15.12 5.76
N CYS A 31 19.70 -14.24 4.86
CA CYS A 31 20.27 -12.94 5.21
C CYS A 31 19.46 -11.81 4.57
N VAL A 32 18.84 -10.96 5.38
CA VAL A 32 18.12 -9.75 4.92
C VAL A 32 19.06 -8.56 4.98
N ILE A 33 19.22 -7.84 3.86
CA ILE A 33 20.06 -6.64 3.76
C ILE A 33 19.16 -5.43 3.51
N GLU A 34 19.21 -4.45 4.40
CA GLU A 34 18.37 -3.24 4.36
C GLU A 34 19.22 -1.98 4.44
N ALA A 35 18.97 -1.06 3.53
CA ALA A 35 19.69 0.22 3.46
C ALA A 35 19.39 1.17 4.64
N ALA A 36 18.24 1.00 5.29
CA ALA A 36 17.90 1.75 6.50
C ALA A 36 18.44 1.09 7.76
N ASN A 37 18.52 1.88 8.82
CA ASN A 37 18.85 1.37 10.17
C ASN A 37 17.66 0.65 10.85
N THR A 38 16.50 0.62 10.21
CA THR A 38 15.27 -0.03 10.70
C THR A 38 14.59 -0.80 9.58
N VAL A 39 13.86 -1.84 9.95
CA VAL A 39 13.00 -2.58 9.03
C VAL A 39 11.69 -1.83 8.73
N GLY A 40 10.85 -2.36 7.84
CA GLY A 40 9.51 -1.87 7.55
C GLY A 40 9.39 -1.14 6.21
N GLY A 41 10.47 -0.58 5.68
CA GLY A 41 10.44 0.16 4.42
C GLY A 41 9.50 1.37 4.50
N LYS A 42 8.29 1.28 3.89
CA LYS A 42 7.26 2.33 3.95
C LYS A 42 6.49 2.35 5.28
N MET A 43 6.48 1.25 6.05
CA MET A 43 5.98 1.19 7.43
C MET A 43 7.06 1.73 8.37
N ASN A 44 7.17 3.03 8.49
CA ASN A 44 8.22 3.66 9.29
C ASN A 44 7.67 4.82 10.13
N GLN A 45 8.47 5.27 11.08
CA GLN A 45 8.17 6.34 12.00
C GLN A 45 9.20 7.45 11.94
N VAL A 46 8.81 8.63 12.41
CA VAL A 46 9.70 9.72 12.78
C VAL A 46 9.52 10.06 14.25
N VAL A 47 10.53 10.67 14.84
CA VAL A 47 10.46 11.21 16.20
C VAL A 47 10.36 12.73 16.10
N VAL A 48 9.30 13.30 16.67
CA VAL A 48 9.07 14.75 16.78
C VAL A 48 8.75 15.06 18.23
N GLU A 49 9.53 15.90 18.88
CA GLU A 49 9.35 16.26 20.30
C GLU A 49 9.14 15.03 21.21
N ASP A 50 10.01 14.01 21.09
CA ASP A 50 9.95 12.74 21.82
C ASP A 50 8.74 11.82 21.50
N HIS A 51 7.89 12.19 20.56
CA HIS A 51 6.76 11.40 20.09
C HIS A 51 7.11 10.60 18.83
N ARG A 52 6.86 9.29 18.87
CA ARG A 52 6.96 8.43 17.69
C ARG A 52 5.69 8.55 16.85
N ILE A 53 5.81 8.92 15.60
CA ILE A 53 4.69 9.20 14.68
C ILE A 53 4.84 8.34 13.44
N ASP A 54 3.82 7.56 13.10
CA ASP A 54 3.78 6.80 11.86
C ASP A 54 3.73 7.74 10.65
N THR A 55 4.52 7.42 9.63
CA THR A 55 4.69 8.28 8.44
C THR A 55 4.37 7.59 7.14
N GLY A 56 3.87 6.36 7.20
CA GLY A 56 3.55 5.51 6.04
C GLY A 56 2.10 5.06 6.03
N PRO A 57 1.83 3.80 5.67
CA PRO A 57 0.49 3.23 5.74
C PRO A 57 -0.03 3.26 7.17
N THR A 58 -1.32 3.52 7.33
CA THR A 58 -1.98 3.70 8.63
C THR A 58 -3.13 2.72 8.85
N VAL A 59 -3.50 1.95 7.83
CA VAL A 59 -4.66 1.05 7.86
C VAL A 59 -4.19 -0.39 7.90
N PHE A 60 -4.50 -1.11 8.99
CA PHE A 60 -4.25 -2.54 9.09
C PHE A 60 -5.52 -3.31 8.73
N THR A 61 -5.46 -4.07 7.65
CA THR A 61 -6.57 -4.86 7.09
C THR A 61 -6.07 -6.24 6.68
N MET A 62 -6.98 -7.11 6.22
CA MET A 62 -6.66 -8.47 5.75
C MET A 62 -5.80 -9.23 6.77
N ARG A 63 -6.19 -9.19 8.01
CA ARG A 63 -5.48 -9.81 9.15
C ARG A 63 -5.08 -11.26 8.88
N TRP A 64 -5.91 -12.02 8.17
CA TRP A 64 -5.67 -13.40 7.80
C TRP A 64 -4.34 -13.63 7.05
N VAL A 65 -3.83 -12.60 6.33
CA VAL A 65 -2.54 -12.68 5.62
C VAL A 65 -1.40 -12.82 6.62
N PHE A 66 -1.48 -12.06 7.71
CA PHE A 66 -0.46 -12.04 8.76
C PHE A 66 -0.61 -13.23 9.70
N GLU A 67 -1.83 -13.59 10.08
CA GLU A 67 -2.11 -14.79 10.86
C GLU A 67 -1.50 -16.03 10.20
N SER A 68 -1.78 -16.22 8.91
CA SER A 68 -1.23 -17.36 8.18
C SER A 68 0.29 -17.29 7.98
N LEU A 69 0.88 -16.08 7.89
CA LEU A 69 2.32 -15.90 7.80
C LEU A 69 3.02 -16.25 9.13
N PHE A 70 2.51 -15.76 10.26
CA PHE A 70 3.08 -16.03 11.58
C PHE A 70 2.94 -17.52 11.94
N ALA A 71 1.80 -18.12 11.61
CA ALA A 71 1.56 -19.56 11.79
C ALA A 71 2.55 -20.45 11.01
N THR A 72 3.19 -19.98 9.94
CA THR A 72 4.23 -20.72 9.20
C THR A 72 5.40 -21.13 10.13
N LEU A 73 5.72 -20.32 11.13
CA LEU A 73 6.74 -20.58 12.13
C LEU A 73 6.17 -20.95 13.52
N GLY A 74 4.85 -21.23 13.61
CA GLY A 74 4.18 -21.62 14.85
C GLY A 74 3.85 -20.48 15.80
N TYR A 75 3.93 -19.22 15.34
CA TYR A 75 3.57 -18.05 16.14
C TYR A 75 2.09 -17.68 15.95
N ASN A 76 1.48 -17.15 17.00
CA ASN A 76 0.14 -16.54 16.93
C ASN A 76 0.30 -15.01 16.79
N LEU A 77 -0.41 -14.42 15.82
CA LEU A 77 -0.37 -12.97 15.58
C LEU A 77 -0.78 -12.16 16.82
N ASP A 78 -1.78 -12.62 17.57
CA ASP A 78 -2.30 -11.91 18.76
C ASP A 78 -1.31 -11.85 19.93
N ASP A 79 -0.39 -12.82 20.00
CA ASP A 79 0.67 -12.84 21.01
C ASP A 79 1.82 -11.88 20.63
N GLU A 80 2.02 -11.65 19.33
CA GLU A 80 3.12 -10.85 18.79
C GLU A 80 2.76 -9.38 18.55
N LEU A 81 1.46 -9.07 18.39
CA LEU A 81 1.01 -7.77 17.94
C LEU A 81 -0.34 -7.38 18.57
N HIS A 82 -0.30 -6.42 19.49
CA HIS A 82 -1.52 -5.89 20.10
C HIS A 82 -2.29 -5.00 19.12
N HIS A 83 -3.55 -5.32 18.94
CA HIS A 83 -4.42 -4.58 18.03
C HIS A 83 -5.85 -4.50 18.56
N SER A 84 -6.60 -3.50 18.08
CA SER A 84 -8.01 -3.30 18.41
C SER A 84 -8.83 -3.01 17.16
N ALA A 85 -10.01 -3.64 17.06
CA ALA A 85 -10.93 -3.39 15.94
C ALA A 85 -11.49 -1.97 16.02
N MET A 86 -11.63 -1.33 14.86
CA MET A 86 -12.14 0.03 14.75
C MET A 86 -13.64 0.00 14.41
N PRO A 87 -14.51 0.57 15.23
CA PRO A 87 -15.95 0.64 14.94
C PRO A 87 -16.30 1.67 13.86
N ILE A 88 -15.50 2.74 13.71
CA ILE A 88 -15.59 3.73 12.64
C ILE A 88 -14.38 3.54 11.75
N LEU A 89 -14.61 3.14 10.50
CA LEU A 89 -13.56 2.90 9.51
C LEU A 89 -12.89 4.21 9.10
N ALA A 90 -13.69 5.24 8.82
CA ALA A 90 -13.22 6.59 8.55
C ALA A 90 -14.36 7.61 8.70
N ARG A 91 -14.01 8.82 9.09
CA ARG A 91 -14.89 10.00 9.07
C ARG A 91 -14.59 10.83 7.84
N HIS A 92 -15.63 11.15 7.09
CA HIS A 92 -15.55 11.90 5.85
C HIS A 92 -16.14 13.30 6.06
N TRP A 93 -15.45 14.30 5.51
CA TRP A 93 -15.77 15.71 5.71
C TRP A 93 -15.97 16.40 4.37
N TRP A 94 -17.00 17.22 4.29
CA TRP A 94 -17.25 18.13 3.20
C TRP A 94 -17.41 19.55 3.74
N HIS A 95 -17.76 20.48 2.88
CA HIS A 95 -17.98 21.87 3.21
C HIS A 95 -18.93 22.05 4.44
N ASN A 96 -18.66 23.09 5.26
CA ASN A 96 -19.48 23.49 6.41
C ASN A 96 -19.77 22.36 7.43
N LYS A 97 -18.76 21.62 7.82
CA LYS A 97 -18.89 20.54 8.82
C LYS A 97 -19.85 19.42 8.44
N THR A 98 -20.21 19.31 7.15
CA THR A 98 -21.00 18.17 6.69
C THR A 98 -20.15 16.90 6.80
N THR A 99 -20.64 15.90 7.53
CA THR A 99 -19.88 14.69 7.83
C THR A 99 -20.65 13.42 7.54
N LEU A 100 -19.90 12.35 7.26
CA LEU A 100 -20.40 10.98 7.20
C LEU A 100 -19.38 10.04 7.81
N ASP A 101 -19.77 9.26 8.80
CA ASP A 101 -19.00 8.17 9.35
C ASP A 101 -19.29 6.88 8.57
N LEU A 102 -18.23 6.22 8.12
CA LEU A 102 -18.32 4.86 7.64
C LEU A 102 -18.00 3.91 8.79
N HIS A 103 -18.96 3.07 9.15
CA HIS A 103 -18.85 2.12 10.25
C HIS A 103 -18.39 0.74 9.74
N ALA A 104 -17.80 -0.05 10.62
CA ALA A 104 -17.49 -1.45 10.35
C ALA A 104 -18.78 -2.27 10.11
N ASP A 105 -19.86 -1.90 10.77
CA ASP A 105 -21.18 -2.47 10.57
C ASP A 105 -21.87 -1.85 9.34
N ILE A 106 -22.29 -2.73 8.40
CA ILE A 106 -22.92 -2.33 7.13
C ILE A 106 -24.26 -1.62 7.36
N ASP A 107 -25.06 -2.07 8.32
CA ASP A 107 -26.37 -1.50 8.56
C ASP A 107 -26.26 -0.11 9.20
N GLN A 108 -25.34 0.08 10.15
CA GLN A 108 -25.04 1.41 10.70
C GLN A 108 -24.55 2.38 9.62
N SER A 109 -23.68 1.92 8.71
CA SER A 109 -23.23 2.74 7.57
C SER A 109 -24.37 3.06 6.61
N ALA A 110 -25.24 2.09 6.32
CA ALA A 110 -26.41 2.30 5.46
C ALA A 110 -27.40 3.31 6.06
N ASP A 111 -27.63 3.23 7.37
CA ASP A 111 -28.50 4.16 8.08
C ASP A 111 -27.90 5.58 8.09
N ALA A 112 -26.59 5.71 8.33
CA ALA A 112 -25.88 6.98 8.24
C ALA A 112 -25.97 7.57 6.82
N ILE A 113 -25.79 6.76 5.79
CA ILE A 113 -25.93 7.17 4.38
C ILE A 113 -27.38 7.58 4.08
N GLY A 114 -28.35 6.85 4.60
CA GLY A 114 -29.78 7.19 4.43
C GLY A 114 -30.15 8.56 4.99
N GLN A 115 -29.57 8.92 6.14
CA GLN A 115 -29.74 10.24 6.77
C GLN A 115 -28.95 11.33 6.04
N PHE A 116 -27.74 11.00 5.57
CA PHE A 116 -26.83 11.93 4.89
C PHE A 116 -27.30 12.30 3.48
N ALA A 117 -27.84 11.35 2.73
CA ALA A 117 -28.20 11.48 1.32
C ALA A 117 -29.65 11.05 1.07
N SER A 118 -29.92 9.75 0.94
CA SER A 118 -31.27 9.24 0.71
C SER A 118 -31.40 7.74 1.03
N SER A 119 -32.65 7.27 1.23
CA SER A 119 -32.93 5.83 1.35
C SER A 119 -32.55 5.04 0.11
N ALA A 120 -32.57 5.66 -1.08
CA ALA A 120 -32.14 5.02 -2.33
C ALA A 120 -30.63 4.80 -2.34
N ASP A 121 -29.84 5.76 -1.80
CA ASP A 121 -28.40 5.63 -1.65
C ASP A 121 -28.04 4.62 -0.57
N ALA A 122 -28.77 4.54 0.54
CA ALA A 122 -28.62 3.50 1.55
C ALA A 122 -28.83 2.09 0.96
N ALA A 123 -29.90 1.91 0.16
CA ALA A 123 -30.13 0.65 -0.56
C ALA A 123 -29.03 0.38 -1.61
N GLY A 124 -28.52 1.44 -2.27
CA GLY A 124 -27.38 1.40 -3.17
C GLY A 124 -26.13 0.90 -2.46
N TYR A 125 -25.86 1.40 -1.27
CA TYR A 125 -24.71 0.98 -0.46
C TYR A 125 -24.75 -0.50 -0.09
N ARG A 126 -25.90 -1.03 0.35
CA ARG A 126 -26.02 -2.47 0.63
C ARG A 126 -25.73 -3.34 -0.60
N ARG A 127 -26.23 -2.94 -1.78
CA ARG A 127 -25.88 -3.63 -3.04
C ARG A 127 -24.42 -3.53 -3.38
N PHE A 128 -23.82 -2.34 -3.20
CA PHE A 128 -22.39 -2.11 -3.42
C PHE A 128 -21.53 -3.00 -2.54
N CYS A 129 -21.87 -3.18 -1.25
CA CYS A 129 -21.17 -4.06 -0.33
C CYS A 129 -21.26 -5.52 -0.77
N ALA A 130 -22.46 -6.02 -1.11
CA ALA A 130 -22.67 -7.40 -1.54
C ALA A 130 -21.89 -7.70 -2.85
N ASP A 131 -21.91 -6.79 -3.82
CA ASP A 131 -21.14 -6.96 -5.06
C ASP A 131 -19.62 -6.90 -4.80
N SER A 132 -19.16 -6.04 -3.87
CA SER A 132 -17.76 -5.93 -3.46
C SER A 132 -17.24 -7.22 -2.80
N GLU A 133 -18.04 -7.83 -1.94
CA GLU A 133 -17.79 -9.13 -1.32
C GLU A 133 -17.68 -10.22 -2.38
N SER A 134 -18.64 -10.32 -3.29
CA SER A 134 -18.64 -11.31 -4.38
C SER A 134 -17.40 -11.22 -5.28
N ILE A 135 -16.96 -9.99 -5.58
CA ILE A 135 -15.72 -9.74 -6.36
C ILE A 135 -14.50 -10.20 -5.55
N HIS A 136 -14.43 -9.83 -4.26
CA HIS A 136 -13.35 -10.23 -3.37
C HIS A 136 -13.24 -11.76 -3.30
N ASP A 137 -14.32 -12.48 -3.03
CA ASP A 137 -14.34 -13.93 -2.89
C ASP A 137 -13.96 -14.65 -4.20
N THR A 138 -14.32 -14.05 -5.34
CA THR A 138 -13.89 -14.58 -6.64
C THR A 138 -12.39 -14.45 -6.85
N LEU A 139 -11.77 -13.35 -6.37
CA LEU A 139 -10.38 -13.03 -6.68
C LEU A 139 -9.39 -13.35 -5.56
N ARG A 140 -9.85 -13.56 -4.34
CA ARG A 140 -8.98 -13.80 -3.18
C ARG A 140 -7.98 -14.93 -3.44
N ASP A 141 -8.46 -16.13 -3.73
CA ASP A 141 -7.62 -17.33 -3.86
C ASP A 141 -7.20 -17.60 -5.31
N THR A 142 -7.89 -17.00 -6.28
CA THR A 142 -7.64 -17.22 -7.71
C THR A 142 -6.64 -16.22 -8.31
N PHE A 143 -6.56 -15.01 -7.70
CA PHE A 143 -5.71 -13.91 -8.16
C PHE A 143 -4.81 -13.38 -7.05
N MET A 144 -5.34 -12.94 -5.88
CA MET A 144 -4.56 -12.22 -4.88
C MET A 144 -3.57 -13.13 -4.15
N ALA A 145 -4.00 -14.30 -3.67
CA ALA A 145 -3.18 -15.27 -2.95
C ALA A 145 -2.53 -16.33 -3.86
N ALA A 146 -2.56 -16.15 -5.17
CA ALA A 146 -2.02 -17.09 -6.14
C ALA A 146 -0.88 -16.48 -6.96
N GLN A 147 0.02 -17.31 -7.50
CA GLN A 147 1.01 -16.87 -8.48
C GLN A 147 0.33 -16.12 -9.63
N LYS A 148 0.99 -15.07 -10.14
CA LYS A 148 0.47 -14.22 -11.20
C LYS A 148 -0.23 -15.03 -12.29
N PRO A 149 -1.55 -14.88 -12.48
CA PRO A 149 -2.26 -15.54 -13.55
C PRO A 149 -2.07 -14.80 -14.89
N ASN A 150 -2.23 -15.53 -15.98
CA ASN A 150 -2.66 -14.95 -17.24
C ASN A 150 -4.20 -15.06 -17.35
N PRO A 151 -4.86 -14.40 -18.30
CA PRO A 151 -6.31 -14.44 -18.42
C PRO A 151 -6.91 -15.85 -18.52
N LEU A 152 -6.25 -16.74 -19.26
CA LEU A 152 -6.71 -18.14 -19.41
C LEU A 152 -6.57 -18.94 -18.10
N SER A 153 -5.43 -18.79 -17.42
CA SER A 153 -5.22 -19.46 -16.13
C SER A 153 -6.16 -18.92 -15.04
N LEU A 154 -6.54 -17.65 -15.09
CA LEU A 154 -7.54 -17.08 -14.18
C LEU A 154 -8.91 -17.72 -14.40
N VAL A 155 -9.37 -17.84 -15.66
CA VAL A 155 -10.62 -18.53 -16.00
C VAL A 155 -10.59 -19.98 -15.53
N HIS A 156 -9.46 -20.67 -15.72
CA HIS A 156 -9.30 -22.06 -15.25
C HIS A 156 -9.40 -22.17 -13.71
N ARG A 157 -8.73 -21.27 -12.96
CA ARG A 157 -8.75 -21.25 -11.49
C ARG A 157 -10.13 -20.92 -10.93
N VAL A 158 -10.86 -19.97 -11.53
CA VAL A 158 -12.22 -19.62 -11.14
C VAL A 158 -13.20 -20.76 -11.48
N GLY A 159 -12.90 -21.53 -12.53
CA GLY A 159 -13.72 -22.62 -13.04
C GLY A 159 -14.73 -22.15 -14.11
N TRP A 160 -14.89 -22.95 -15.16
CA TRP A 160 -15.75 -22.63 -16.31
C TRP A 160 -17.21 -22.38 -15.92
N HIS A 161 -17.72 -23.10 -14.89
CA HIS A 161 -19.07 -22.93 -14.36
C HIS A 161 -19.29 -21.60 -13.61
N ARG A 162 -18.20 -20.92 -13.18
CA ARG A 162 -18.22 -19.62 -12.48
C ARG A 162 -17.78 -18.46 -13.37
N ILE A 163 -17.74 -18.61 -14.69
CA ILE A 163 -17.31 -17.55 -15.61
C ILE A 163 -18.17 -16.29 -15.47
N GLY A 164 -19.43 -16.43 -15.07
CA GLY A 164 -20.33 -15.32 -14.73
C GLY A 164 -19.80 -14.46 -13.58
N ALA A 165 -19.11 -15.06 -12.59
CA ALA A 165 -18.49 -14.32 -11.50
C ALA A 165 -17.35 -13.42 -11.99
N LEU A 166 -16.56 -13.87 -12.97
CA LEU A 166 -15.56 -12.99 -13.63
C LEU A 166 -16.20 -11.83 -14.39
N MET A 167 -17.34 -12.03 -15.03
CA MET A 167 -18.07 -10.93 -15.67
C MET A 167 -18.61 -9.93 -14.64
N GLN A 168 -19.03 -10.39 -13.47
CA GLN A 168 -19.48 -9.55 -12.36
C GLN A 168 -18.34 -8.70 -11.76
N THR A 169 -17.06 -9.02 -11.99
CA THR A 169 -15.94 -8.16 -11.57
C THR A 169 -15.93 -6.80 -12.27
N ARG A 170 -16.71 -6.62 -13.36
CA ARG A 170 -16.87 -5.38 -14.12
C ARG A 170 -15.53 -4.74 -14.54
N SER A 171 -14.53 -5.57 -14.80
CA SER A 171 -13.17 -5.12 -15.13
C SER A 171 -13.07 -4.25 -16.39
N HIS A 172 -14.09 -4.31 -17.27
CA HIS A 172 -14.20 -3.51 -18.50
C HIS A 172 -14.80 -2.12 -18.30
N GLN A 173 -15.31 -1.81 -17.09
CA GLN A 173 -15.87 -0.51 -16.72
C GLN A 173 -14.96 0.20 -15.73
N THR A 174 -14.97 1.55 -15.72
CA THR A 174 -14.23 2.30 -14.71
C THR A 174 -14.99 2.30 -13.38
N LEU A 175 -14.24 2.38 -12.28
CA LEU A 175 -14.81 2.48 -10.94
C LEU A 175 -15.79 3.65 -10.84
N TRP A 176 -15.39 4.83 -11.34
CA TRP A 176 -16.23 6.04 -11.32
C TRP A 176 -17.58 5.85 -12.02
N HIS A 177 -17.57 5.24 -13.20
CA HIS A 177 -18.80 4.95 -13.93
C HIS A 177 -19.72 3.98 -13.18
N VAL A 178 -19.14 2.92 -12.60
CA VAL A 178 -19.93 1.92 -11.88
C VAL A 178 -20.50 2.49 -10.57
N LEU A 179 -19.78 3.35 -9.87
CA LEU A 179 -20.28 4.00 -8.66
C LEU A 179 -21.53 4.83 -8.90
N SER A 180 -21.70 5.46 -10.07
CA SER A 180 -22.93 6.19 -10.44
C SER A 180 -24.18 5.30 -10.57
N GLN A 181 -24.00 3.97 -10.66
CA GLN A 181 -25.12 3.01 -10.69
C GLN A 181 -25.62 2.63 -9.27
N TYR A 182 -24.78 2.83 -8.26
CA TYR A 182 -25.13 2.58 -6.86
C TYR A 182 -25.60 3.85 -6.13
N PHE A 183 -24.94 4.98 -6.42
CA PHE A 183 -25.11 6.23 -5.66
C PHE A 183 -25.57 7.36 -6.54
N ARG A 184 -26.63 8.05 -6.11
CA ARG A 184 -27.14 9.26 -6.75
C ARG A 184 -26.45 10.52 -6.24
N ASP A 185 -26.10 10.52 -4.94
CA ASP A 185 -25.36 11.62 -4.33
C ASP A 185 -23.90 11.60 -4.80
N PRO A 186 -23.39 12.68 -5.44
CA PRO A 186 -22.01 12.74 -5.92
C PRO A 186 -20.97 12.64 -4.81
N ARG A 187 -21.31 13.00 -3.58
CA ARG A 187 -20.41 12.87 -2.41
C ARG A 187 -20.11 11.41 -2.09
N LEU A 188 -21.09 10.53 -2.26
CA LEU A 188 -20.89 9.08 -2.09
C LEU A 188 -20.06 8.48 -3.24
N GLN A 189 -20.26 8.94 -4.49
CA GLN A 189 -19.39 8.55 -5.60
C GLN A 189 -17.94 8.97 -5.34
N GLN A 190 -17.73 10.16 -4.79
CA GLN A 190 -16.42 10.66 -4.39
C GLN A 190 -15.80 9.81 -3.27
N LEU A 191 -16.57 9.52 -2.22
CA LEU A 191 -16.14 8.71 -1.07
C LEU A 191 -15.63 7.34 -1.53
N PHE A 192 -16.44 6.59 -2.27
CA PHE A 192 -16.09 5.25 -2.71
C PHE A 192 -15.12 5.25 -3.91
N GLY A 193 -15.08 6.33 -4.70
CA GLY A 193 -14.06 6.56 -5.73
C GLY A 193 -12.64 6.64 -5.15
N ARG A 194 -12.51 7.08 -3.89
CA ARG A 194 -11.22 7.15 -3.19
C ARG A 194 -10.50 5.80 -3.09
N TYR A 195 -11.20 4.69 -3.15
CA TYR A 195 -10.56 3.37 -3.12
C TYR A 195 -9.54 3.15 -4.25
N ALA A 196 -9.68 3.85 -5.38
CA ALA A 196 -8.66 3.82 -6.43
C ALA A 196 -7.30 4.37 -5.95
N THR A 197 -7.28 5.30 -5.00
CA THR A 197 -6.03 5.87 -4.46
C THR A 197 -5.26 4.88 -3.60
N TYR A 198 -5.89 3.85 -3.03
CA TYR A 198 -5.23 2.78 -2.27
C TYR A 198 -4.29 1.93 -3.12
N VAL A 199 -4.48 1.97 -4.43
CA VAL A 199 -3.58 1.34 -5.41
C VAL A 199 -2.88 2.38 -6.29
N GLY A 200 -2.84 3.63 -5.83
CA GLY A 200 -2.13 4.72 -6.48
C GLY A 200 -2.71 5.15 -7.82
N SER A 201 -4.04 5.10 -7.98
CA SER A 201 -4.68 5.24 -9.29
C SER A 201 -5.87 6.22 -9.26
N SER A 202 -6.32 6.62 -10.44
CA SER A 202 -7.50 7.46 -10.63
C SER A 202 -8.78 6.62 -10.72
N PRO A 203 -9.86 6.94 -10.00
CA PRO A 203 -11.15 6.24 -10.14
C PRO A 203 -11.74 6.38 -11.55
N LEU A 204 -11.35 7.41 -12.29
CA LEU A 204 -11.79 7.67 -13.65
C LEU A 204 -11.20 6.69 -14.68
N GLN A 205 -10.11 6.01 -14.35
CA GLN A 205 -9.37 5.13 -15.26
C GLN A 205 -9.18 3.70 -14.71
N THR A 206 -9.42 3.52 -13.42
CA THR A 206 -9.25 2.24 -12.73
C THR A 206 -10.45 1.32 -12.97
N PRO A 207 -10.24 0.01 -13.20
CA PRO A 207 -11.34 -0.95 -13.32
C PRO A 207 -12.22 -1.01 -12.07
N ALA A 208 -13.51 -1.21 -12.26
CA ALA A 208 -14.49 -1.34 -11.18
C ALA A 208 -14.24 -2.56 -10.26
N THR A 209 -13.43 -3.50 -10.71
CA THR A 209 -12.94 -4.62 -9.87
C THR A 209 -12.40 -4.15 -8.51
N LEU A 210 -11.84 -2.92 -8.43
CA LEU A 210 -11.33 -2.35 -7.17
C LEU A 210 -12.41 -2.01 -6.14
N MET A 211 -13.69 -2.19 -6.44
CA MET A 211 -14.77 -2.19 -5.43
C MET A 211 -14.49 -3.20 -4.31
N LEU A 212 -13.76 -4.29 -4.60
CA LEU A 212 -13.36 -5.27 -3.58
C LEU A 212 -12.66 -4.65 -2.36
N ILE A 213 -12.04 -3.46 -2.50
CA ILE A 213 -11.39 -2.76 -1.38
C ILE A 213 -12.41 -2.36 -0.32
N ALA A 214 -13.66 -2.05 -0.72
CA ALA A 214 -14.73 -1.78 0.24
C ALA A 214 -15.00 -2.99 1.14
N HIS A 215 -15.05 -4.20 0.56
CA HIS A 215 -15.19 -5.42 1.36
C HIS A 215 -13.97 -5.66 2.26
N VAL A 216 -12.76 -5.40 1.77
CA VAL A 216 -11.53 -5.52 2.58
C VAL A 216 -11.58 -4.64 3.82
N GLU A 217 -12.06 -3.39 3.72
CA GLU A 217 -12.23 -2.52 4.89
C GLU A 217 -13.36 -3.00 5.80
N GLN A 218 -14.48 -3.45 5.25
CA GLN A 218 -15.62 -3.95 6.03
C GLN A 218 -15.36 -5.27 6.74
N ALA A 219 -14.52 -6.14 6.15
CA ALA A 219 -14.06 -7.35 6.81
C ALA A 219 -13.21 -7.07 8.05
N GLY A 220 -12.80 -5.81 8.25
CA GLY A 220 -12.18 -5.26 9.43
C GLY A 220 -11.02 -4.33 9.15
N VAL A 221 -11.00 -3.25 9.92
CA VAL A 221 -9.86 -2.35 10.07
C VAL A 221 -9.44 -2.41 11.53
N TRP A 222 -8.16 -2.58 11.78
CA TRP A 222 -7.61 -2.62 13.13
C TRP A 222 -6.59 -1.51 13.32
N ARG A 223 -6.52 -0.98 14.52
CA ARG A 223 -5.46 -0.12 15.00
C ARG A 223 -4.40 -0.99 15.67
N LEU A 224 -3.14 -0.76 15.33
CA LEU A 224 -2.01 -1.41 15.97
C LEU A 224 -1.50 -0.54 17.11
N GLU A 225 -1.22 -1.15 18.25
CA GLU A 225 -0.47 -0.49 19.32
C GLU A 225 0.97 -0.27 18.87
N GLY A 226 1.46 0.96 18.99
CA GLY A 226 2.76 1.34 18.43
C GLY A 226 2.75 1.66 16.93
N GLY A 227 1.58 1.58 16.26
CA GLY A 227 1.40 1.91 14.84
C GLY A 227 1.84 0.80 13.89
N MET A 228 1.86 1.12 12.59
CA MET A 228 2.17 0.12 11.55
C MET A 228 3.63 -0.35 11.55
N SER A 229 4.55 0.42 12.14
CA SER A 229 5.94 -0.03 12.29
C SER A 229 6.06 -1.23 13.23
N SER A 230 5.17 -1.36 14.24
CA SER A 230 5.17 -2.50 15.16
C SER A 230 4.93 -3.84 14.46
N LEU A 231 4.17 -3.84 13.35
CA LEU A 231 4.03 -5.03 12.50
C LEU A 231 5.36 -5.44 11.87
N ALA A 232 6.12 -4.47 11.35
CA ALA A 232 7.42 -4.77 10.76
C ALA A 232 8.42 -5.31 11.80
N ASP A 233 8.41 -4.71 13.00
CA ASP A 233 9.23 -5.16 14.11
C ASP A 233 8.84 -6.58 14.57
N ALA A 234 7.56 -6.90 14.63
CA ALA A 234 7.07 -8.24 14.94
C ALA A 234 7.51 -9.27 13.88
N MET A 235 7.38 -8.94 12.60
CA MET A 235 7.84 -9.79 11.50
C MET A 235 9.36 -10.03 11.57
N GLN A 236 10.16 -9.00 11.90
CA GLN A 236 11.60 -9.13 12.09
C GLN A 236 11.92 -10.06 13.27
N ARG A 237 11.26 -9.86 14.43
CA ARG A 237 11.48 -10.71 15.62
C ARG A 237 11.22 -12.17 15.31
N VAL A 238 10.07 -12.47 14.69
CA VAL A 238 9.69 -13.84 14.33
C VAL A 238 10.69 -14.46 13.34
N ALA A 239 11.10 -13.74 12.29
CA ALA A 239 12.12 -14.22 11.36
C ALA A 239 13.48 -14.46 12.05
N SER A 240 13.92 -13.54 12.92
CA SER A 240 15.19 -13.64 13.64
C SER A 240 15.19 -14.80 14.63
N SER A 241 14.09 -15.01 15.35
CA SER A 241 13.94 -16.12 16.30
C SER A 241 14.00 -17.49 15.60
N ALA A 242 13.63 -17.54 14.32
CA ALA A 242 13.72 -18.73 13.48
C ALA A 242 15.09 -18.88 12.78
N GLY A 243 16.01 -17.92 12.92
CA GLY A 243 17.39 -18.01 12.42
C GLY A 243 17.73 -17.06 11.25
N ALA A 244 16.80 -16.22 10.78
CA ALA A 244 17.14 -15.21 9.78
C ALA A 244 18.08 -14.14 10.36
N SER A 245 19.11 -13.77 9.61
CA SER A 245 20.04 -12.69 9.94
C SER A 245 19.64 -11.39 9.27
N PHE A 246 19.95 -10.25 9.92
CA PHE A 246 19.63 -8.91 9.40
C PHE A 246 20.87 -8.02 9.39
N ARG A 247 21.16 -7.42 8.25
CA ARG A 247 22.20 -6.41 8.04
C ARG A 247 21.50 -5.08 7.74
N LEU A 248 21.31 -4.27 8.76
CA LEU A 248 20.65 -2.96 8.66
C LEU A 248 21.69 -1.85 8.44
N GLY A 249 21.27 -0.73 7.83
CA GLY A 249 22.15 0.37 7.46
C GLY A 249 23.10 0.04 6.31
N GLU A 250 22.82 -1.04 5.59
CA GLU A 250 23.68 -1.53 4.52
C GLU A 250 22.94 -1.60 3.18
N ARG A 251 23.43 -0.86 2.20
CA ARG A 251 22.84 -0.84 0.86
C ARG A 251 23.51 -1.88 -0.03
N VAL A 252 22.71 -2.59 -0.81
CA VAL A 252 23.19 -3.42 -1.92
C VAL A 252 23.31 -2.56 -3.18
N ASP A 253 24.50 -2.52 -3.77
CA ASP A 253 24.80 -1.78 -4.99
C ASP A 253 24.72 -2.63 -6.26
N ALA A 254 24.96 -3.95 -6.14
CA ALA A 254 24.84 -4.81 -7.29
C ALA A 254 24.42 -6.24 -6.91
N ILE A 255 23.68 -6.88 -7.82
CA ILE A 255 23.44 -8.33 -7.84
C ILE A 255 24.43 -8.94 -8.82
N THR A 256 25.22 -9.92 -8.38
CA THR A 256 26.23 -10.56 -9.21
C THR A 256 25.71 -11.83 -9.86
N THR A 257 26.25 -12.15 -11.04
CA THR A 257 25.88 -13.36 -11.77
C THR A 257 27.12 -14.07 -12.27
N ARG A 258 27.09 -15.42 -12.27
CA ARG A 258 28.07 -16.28 -12.88
C ARG A 258 27.36 -17.23 -13.85
N ALA A 259 27.86 -17.33 -15.08
CA ALA A 259 27.25 -18.14 -16.14
C ALA A 259 25.74 -17.86 -16.35
N GLY A 260 25.30 -16.59 -16.17
CA GLY A 260 23.91 -16.16 -16.36
C GLY A 260 22.96 -16.49 -15.22
N ARG A 261 23.46 -17.05 -14.10
CA ARG A 261 22.71 -17.31 -12.86
C ARG A 261 23.21 -16.39 -11.75
N VAL A 262 22.35 -16.02 -10.80
CA VAL A 262 22.76 -15.29 -9.60
C VAL A 262 23.79 -16.07 -8.81
N ASP A 263 24.82 -15.38 -8.31
CA ASP A 263 25.85 -15.95 -7.42
C ASP A 263 26.10 -15.08 -6.16
N GLY A 264 25.39 -13.97 -5.99
CA GLY A 264 25.47 -13.15 -4.78
C GLY A 264 25.15 -11.68 -5.00
N VAL A 265 25.62 -10.85 -4.08
CA VAL A 265 25.46 -9.39 -4.11
C VAL A 265 26.76 -8.69 -3.74
N ILE A 266 26.86 -7.40 -4.11
CA ILE A 266 27.92 -6.48 -3.66
C ILE A 266 27.24 -5.36 -2.88
N THR A 267 27.70 -5.11 -1.67
CA THR A 267 27.22 -4.02 -0.82
C THR A 267 27.89 -2.69 -1.18
N ALA A 268 27.35 -1.57 -0.73
CA ALA A 268 27.93 -0.25 -0.94
C ALA A 268 29.34 -0.10 -0.31
N ALA A 269 29.67 -0.92 0.69
CA ALA A 269 31.01 -1.02 1.27
C ALA A 269 32.00 -1.83 0.40
N GLY A 270 31.54 -2.39 -0.73
CA GLY A 270 32.35 -3.21 -1.61
C GLY A 270 32.47 -4.67 -1.16
N GLU A 271 31.77 -5.09 -0.10
CA GLU A 271 31.77 -6.48 0.37
C GLU A 271 30.98 -7.35 -0.61
N LYS A 272 31.54 -8.48 -0.98
CA LYS A 272 30.90 -9.47 -1.82
C LYS A 272 30.33 -10.60 -0.95
N LEU A 273 29.01 -10.77 -0.98
CA LEU A 273 28.28 -11.84 -0.28
C LEU A 273 27.79 -12.85 -1.31
N GLN A 274 28.18 -14.12 -1.13
CA GLN A 274 27.73 -15.21 -1.98
C GLN A 274 26.31 -15.64 -1.57
N ALA A 275 25.48 -16.02 -2.55
CA ALA A 275 24.15 -16.56 -2.37
C ALA A 275 23.78 -17.51 -3.51
N ASP A 276 23.02 -18.55 -3.20
CA ASP A 276 22.43 -19.46 -4.18
C ASP A 276 21.22 -18.85 -4.86
N VAL A 277 20.53 -17.96 -4.13
CA VAL A 277 19.33 -17.22 -4.57
C VAL A 277 19.30 -15.81 -3.99
N VAL A 278 18.73 -14.89 -4.76
CA VAL A 278 18.49 -13.50 -4.34
C VAL A 278 17.03 -13.15 -4.57
N LEU A 279 16.41 -12.57 -3.56
CA LEU A 279 15.05 -12.04 -3.62
C LEU A 279 15.10 -10.53 -3.48
N PHE A 280 14.64 -9.81 -4.49
CA PHE A 280 14.64 -8.34 -4.52
C PHE A 280 13.28 -7.78 -4.12
N ASN A 281 13.24 -7.02 -3.03
CA ASN A 281 12.05 -6.35 -2.48
C ASN A 281 12.13 -4.82 -2.62
N GLY A 282 12.63 -4.33 -3.73
CA GLY A 282 12.58 -2.92 -4.12
C GLY A 282 11.56 -2.67 -5.23
N ASP A 283 11.54 -1.44 -5.76
CA ASP A 283 10.74 -1.17 -6.96
C ASP A 283 11.32 -1.93 -8.17
N ASN A 284 10.46 -2.67 -8.88
CA ASN A 284 10.88 -3.47 -10.03
C ASN A 284 11.63 -2.65 -11.12
N ARG A 285 11.34 -1.36 -11.24
CA ARG A 285 12.04 -0.49 -12.19
C ARG A 285 13.51 -0.27 -11.83
N ALA A 286 13.90 -0.42 -10.56
CA ALA A 286 15.31 -0.37 -10.19
C ALA A 286 16.13 -1.45 -10.92
N LEU A 287 15.59 -2.68 -11.03
CA LEU A 287 16.20 -3.73 -11.86
C LEU A 287 16.26 -3.33 -13.33
N LEU A 288 15.16 -2.78 -13.86
CA LEU A 288 15.07 -2.40 -15.28
C LEU A 288 15.98 -1.25 -15.67
N GLN A 289 16.19 -0.31 -14.76
CA GLN A 289 17.09 0.81 -14.95
C GLN A 289 18.56 0.45 -14.74
N GLY A 290 18.84 -0.80 -14.32
CA GLY A 290 20.21 -1.27 -14.09
C GLY A 290 20.82 -0.72 -12.78
N LEU A 291 20.02 -0.23 -11.85
CA LEU A 291 20.50 0.30 -10.57
C LEU A 291 21.15 -0.76 -9.69
N LEU A 292 20.96 -2.04 -10.00
CA LEU A 292 21.56 -3.18 -9.31
C LEU A 292 22.53 -3.95 -10.21
N GLY A 293 23.10 -3.28 -11.22
CA GLY A 293 24.07 -3.84 -12.15
C GLY A 293 23.47 -4.27 -13.48
N GLN A 294 24.28 -4.14 -14.54
CA GLN A 294 23.89 -4.45 -15.92
C GLN A 294 23.57 -5.95 -16.14
N SER A 295 24.19 -6.84 -15.36
CA SER A 295 23.99 -8.28 -15.47
C SER A 295 22.57 -8.73 -15.15
N VAL A 296 21.81 -7.93 -14.38
CA VAL A 296 20.41 -8.19 -14.00
C VAL A 296 19.42 -7.29 -14.72
N GLN A 297 19.88 -6.35 -15.54
CA GLN A 297 19.06 -5.48 -16.38
C GLN A 297 18.56 -6.23 -17.63
N ARG A 298 17.61 -7.15 -17.45
CA ARG A 298 16.99 -7.85 -18.59
C ARG A 298 15.51 -7.51 -18.65
N PRO A 299 15.04 -6.86 -19.72
CA PRO A 299 13.60 -6.56 -19.84
C PRO A 299 12.82 -7.88 -19.93
N ASP A 300 11.82 -8.04 -19.08
CA ASP A 300 10.78 -9.01 -19.33
C ASP A 300 9.99 -8.57 -20.58
N ARG A 301 9.62 -9.51 -21.46
CA ARG A 301 8.96 -9.17 -22.75
C ARG A 301 7.68 -8.34 -22.63
N LEU A 302 7.07 -8.28 -21.46
CA LEU A 302 5.78 -7.60 -21.21
C LEU A 302 5.93 -6.32 -20.39
N GLN A 303 7.11 -5.74 -20.29
CA GLN A 303 7.28 -4.51 -19.53
C GLN A 303 6.92 -3.30 -20.37
N HIS A 304 5.67 -2.90 -20.25
CA HIS A 304 5.28 -1.56 -20.59
C HIS A 304 5.76 -0.63 -19.47
N SER A 305 6.41 0.46 -19.85
CA SER A 305 6.59 1.64 -19.01
C SER A 305 5.21 2.30 -18.81
N GLY A 306 4.33 1.63 -18.08
CA GLY A 306 3.01 2.16 -17.73
C GLY A 306 3.15 3.46 -16.95
N GLN A 307 2.10 4.28 -16.97
CA GLN A 307 2.02 5.50 -16.17
C GLN A 307 2.32 5.18 -14.70
N ARG A 308 3.09 6.05 -14.03
CA ARG A 308 3.36 5.94 -12.61
C ARG A 308 2.07 6.10 -11.82
N GLY A 309 1.98 5.37 -10.73
CA GLY A 309 0.96 5.59 -9.71
C GLY A 309 1.22 6.87 -8.92
N LEU A 310 0.27 7.21 -8.08
CA LEU A 310 0.35 8.38 -7.21
C LEU A 310 1.64 8.37 -6.35
N SER A 311 2.19 9.56 -6.17
CA SER A 311 3.02 9.93 -5.04
C SER A 311 2.17 10.62 -3.98
N ALA A 312 2.81 11.20 -2.97
CA ALA A 312 2.16 11.99 -1.94
C ALA A 312 3.07 13.12 -1.45
N ILE A 313 2.45 14.14 -0.85
CA ILE A 313 3.13 15.02 0.10
C ILE A 313 2.53 14.74 1.47
N THR A 314 3.39 14.50 2.45
CA THR A 314 2.98 14.13 3.80
C THR A 314 3.62 15.02 4.84
N TRP A 315 2.87 15.32 5.89
CA TRP A 315 3.36 15.99 7.09
C TRP A 315 3.10 15.09 8.28
N SER A 316 4.15 14.71 8.98
CA SER A 316 4.09 13.89 10.19
C SER A 316 4.59 14.72 11.37
N GLY A 317 3.76 14.90 12.37
CA GLY A 317 4.09 15.77 13.49
C GLY A 317 2.96 15.84 14.50
N LEU A 318 3.04 16.84 15.36
CA LEU A 318 1.97 17.18 16.29
C LEU A 318 1.02 18.17 15.63
N ILE A 319 -0.28 17.98 15.86
CA ILE A 319 -1.32 18.91 15.43
C ILE A 319 -2.07 19.44 16.66
N SER A 320 -2.55 20.67 16.55
CA SER A 320 -3.53 21.24 17.48
C SER A 320 -4.91 21.12 16.85
N ALA A 321 -5.73 20.23 17.40
CA ALA A 321 -7.06 19.89 16.86
C ALA A 321 -8.08 19.59 17.97
N GLN A 322 -7.91 20.18 19.16
CA GLN A 322 -8.66 19.83 20.36
C GLN A 322 -10.19 19.96 20.19
N GLN A 323 -10.64 20.97 19.44
CA GLN A 323 -12.08 21.19 19.20
C GLN A 323 -12.59 20.52 17.91
N ALA A 324 -11.71 19.98 17.07
CA ALA A 324 -12.12 19.30 15.87
C ALA A 324 -12.57 17.86 16.23
N PRO A 325 -13.80 17.46 15.88
CA PRO A 325 -14.32 16.14 16.22
C PRO A 325 -13.77 15.07 15.26
N LEU A 326 -12.44 14.91 15.23
CA LEU A 326 -11.77 13.93 14.40
C LEU A 326 -12.02 12.50 14.89
N SER A 327 -12.08 11.55 13.95
CA SER A 327 -11.89 10.13 14.19
C SER A 327 -10.40 9.79 14.03
N TYR A 328 -10.01 8.53 14.18
CA TYR A 328 -8.65 8.08 13.89
C TYR A 328 -8.29 8.32 12.42
N HIS A 329 -9.16 7.91 11.49
CA HIS A 329 -9.05 8.19 10.07
C HIS A 329 -10.05 9.26 9.63
N ASN A 330 -9.57 10.30 8.98
CA ASN A 330 -10.38 11.39 8.47
C ASN A 330 -10.02 11.69 7.02
N VAL A 331 -11.04 11.96 6.21
CA VAL A 331 -10.88 12.35 4.81
C VAL A 331 -11.65 13.63 4.56
N LEU A 332 -10.96 14.69 4.16
CA LEU A 332 -11.53 15.99 3.87
C LEU A 332 -11.61 16.14 2.35
N PHE A 333 -12.83 16.23 1.84
CA PHE A 333 -13.09 16.31 0.41
C PHE A 333 -13.26 17.74 -0.09
N GLN A 334 -12.90 17.93 -1.34
CA GLN A 334 -13.22 19.10 -2.13
C GLN A 334 -14.38 18.79 -3.12
N GLU A 335 -14.96 19.81 -3.79
CA GLU A 335 -16.16 19.62 -4.63
C GLU A 335 -15.89 18.96 -5.97
N ASP A 336 -14.80 19.35 -6.66
CA ASP A 336 -14.45 18.86 -8.00
C ASP A 336 -13.39 17.76 -7.92
N TYR A 337 -13.83 16.56 -7.48
CA TYR A 337 -12.94 15.43 -7.30
C TYR A 337 -12.24 14.95 -8.59
N PRO A 338 -12.90 14.92 -9.77
CA PRO A 338 -12.24 14.55 -11.01
C PRO A 338 -11.08 15.45 -11.40
N SER A 339 -11.11 16.75 -11.07
CA SER A 339 -10.03 17.69 -11.40
C SER A 339 -8.71 17.34 -10.69
N GLU A 340 -8.77 16.78 -9.48
CA GLU A 340 -7.59 16.31 -8.75
C GLU A 340 -6.77 15.33 -9.60
N PHE A 341 -7.43 14.31 -10.13
CA PHE A 341 -6.76 13.27 -10.93
C PHE A 341 -6.33 13.75 -12.30
N LYS A 342 -7.08 14.67 -12.92
CA LYS A 342 -6.68 15.29 -14.17
C LYS A 342 -5.38 16.07 -14.01
N ARG A 343 -5.26 16.86 -12.93
CA ARG A 343 -4.03 17.61 -12.66
C ARG A 343 -2.86 16.67 -12.41
N ILE A 344 -3.02 15.67 -11.55
CA ILE A 344 -1.95 14.74 -11.19
C ILE A 344 -1.50 13.90 -12.40
N PHE A 345 -2.42 13.24 -13.09
CA PHE A 345 -2.07 12.23 -14.09
C PHE A 345 -1.87 12.78 -15.51
N HIS A 346 -2.49 13.93 -15.85
CA HIS A 346 -2.40 14.49 -17.21
C HIS A 346 -1.54 15.76 -17.27
N GLN A 347 -1.52 16.56 -16.20
CA GLN A 347 -0.77 17.81 -16.17
C GLN A 347 0.56 17.69 -15.39
N GLY A 348 0.70 16.67 -14.53
CA GLY A 348 1.87 16.53 -13.65
C GLY A 348 1.91 17.59 -12.54
N GLU A 349 0.77 18.17 -12.18
CA GLU A 349 0.67 19.27 -11.24
C GLU A 349 0.00 18.88 -9.94
N LEU A 350 0.28 19.63 -8.87
CA LEU A 350 -0.48 19.49 -7.64
C LEU A 350 -1.93 19.94 -7.82
N PRO A 351 -2.89 19.27 -7.20
CA PRO A 351 -4.26 19.75 -7.16
C PRO A 351 -4.35 21.07 -6.37
N HIS A 352 -5.06 22.07 -6.92
CA HIS A 352 -5.27 23.34 -6.21
C HIS A 352 -6.08 23.16 -4.93
N LYS A 353 -6.99 22.19 -4.93
CA LYS A 353 -7.83 21.80 -3.81
C LYS A 353 -7.74 20.29 -3.68
N PRO A 354 -6.77 19.78 -2.93
CA PRO A 354 -6.57 18.33 -2.78
C PRO A 354 -7.63 17.69 -1.89
N THR A 355 -7.86 16.41 -2.05
CA THR A 355 -8.42 15.58 -0.98
C THR A 355 -7.35 15.43 0.09
N VAL A 356 -7.68 15.79 1.33
CA VAL A 356 -6.76 15.73 2.47
C VAL A 356 -7.12 14.53 3.34
N TYR A 357 -6.13 13.69 3.61
CA TYR A 357 -6.26 12.61 4.58
C TYR A 357 -5.54 13.00 5.87
N VAL A 358 -6.21 12.81 7.01
CA VAL A 358 -5.65 13.04 8.35
C VAL A 358 -5.81 11.77 9.18
N CYS A 359 -4.68 11.17 9.57
CA CYS A 359 -4.65 10.12 10.59
C CYS A 359 -4.30 10.76 11.93
N ALA A 360 -5.29 10.89 12.82
CA ALA A 360 -5.14 11.41 14.17
C ALA A 360 -4.81 10.25 15.12
N GLN A 361 -3.51 9.99 15.31
CA GLN A 361 -3.01 8.73 15.87
C GLN A 361 -3.31 8.53 17.36
N ASP A 362 -3.72 9.60 18.06
CA ASP A 362 -4.06 9.57 19.48
C ASP A 362 -5.57 9.52 19.75
N ARG A 363 -6.39 9.52 18.68
CA ARG A 363 -7.85 9.43 18.81
C ARG A 363 -8.26 8.01 19.19
N GLU A 364 -8.72 7.89 20.44
CA GLU A 364 -9.28 6.65 20.97
C GLU A 364 -10.80 6.77 21.14
N ARG A 365 -11.44 5.67 21.57
CA ARG A 365 -12.88 5.61 21.81
C ARG A 365 -13.34 6.73 22.77
N GLY A 366 -13.80 7.86 22.21
CA GLY A 366 -14.47 8.93 22.99
C GLY A 366 -13.56 9.79 23.88
N GLY A 367 -12.24 9.64 23.82
CA GLY A 367 -11.31 10.50 24.55
C GLY A 367 -11.13 11.87 23.89
N CYS A 368 -11.16 12.95 24.69
CA CYS A 368 -10.69 14.25 24.22
C CYS A 368 -9.15 14.21 24.26
N PRO A 369 -8.45 14.45 23.14
CA PRO A 369 -7.00 14.40 23.13
C PRO A 369 -6.40 15.54 23.97
N SER A 370 -5.13 15.43 24.28
CA SER A 370 -4.30 16.52 24.79
C SER A 370 -4.36 17.75 23.88
N ALA A 371 -3.86 18.89 24.33
CA ALA A 371 -3.79 20.10 23.49
C ALA A 371 -3.08 19.89 22.15
N GLN A 372 -2.21 18.88 22.08
CA GLN A 372 -1.50 18.43 20.89
C GLN A 372 -1.65 16.92 20.74
N GLU A 373 -1.80 16.45 19.51
CA GLU A 373 -1.92 15.02 19.18
C GLU A 373 -1.06 14.66 17.97
N ARG A 374 -0.59 13.41 17.93
CA ARG A 374 0.21 12.87 16.81
C ARG A 374 -0.65 12.72 15.58
N ALA A 375 -0.16 13.20 14.45
CA ALA A 375 -0.89 13.05 13.19
C ALA A 375 0.03 12.83 11.99
N LEU A 376 -0.54 12.16 11.00
CA LEU A 376 -0.08 12.14 9.62
C LEU A 376 -1.13 12.85 8.77
N VAL A 377 -0.71 13.92 8.07
CA VAL A 377 -1.52 14.59 7.05
C VAL A 377 -0.96 14.24 5.69
N LEU A 378 -1.82 13.93 4.73
CA LEU A 378 -1.41 13.47 3.40
C LEU A 378 -2.31 14.06 2.32
N ILE A 379 -1.70 14.46 1.21
CA ILE A 379 -2.36 14.71 -0.07
C ILE A 379 -1.71 13.89 -1.18
N ASN A 380 -2.50 13.57 -2.22
CA ASN A 380 -1.97 12.94 -3.42
C ASN A 380 -1.11 13.92 -4.24
N ALA A 381 -0.06 13.43 -4.84
CA ALA A 381 0.85 14.19 -5.70
C ALA A 381 1.24 13.36 -6.94
N PRO A 382 1.67 14.00 -8.06
CA PRO A 382 2.29 13.28 -9.16
C PRO A 382 3.65 12.71 -8.75
N SER A 383 4.09 11.66 -9.45
CA SER A 383 5.45 11.14 -9.30
C SER A 383 6.48 12.09 -9.90
N VAL A 384 7.73 12.03 -9.44
CA VAL A 384 8.82 12.90 -9.94
C VAL A 384 9.02 12.79 -11.45
N ASP A 385 8.90 11.56 -11.99
CA ASP A 385 9.04 11.31 -13.44
C ASP A 385 8.00 12.07 -14.29
N THR A 386 6.90 12.54 -13.71
CA THR A 386 5.79 13.22 -14.40
C THR A 386 5.51 14.61 -13.85
N ALA A 387 6.19 15.02 -12.76
CA ALA A 387 5.96 16.28 -12.10
C ALA A 387 6.35 17.49 -12.96
N ALA A 388 5.47 18.48 -12.98
CA ALA A 388 5.67 19.77 -13.64
C ALA A 388 5.80 20.94 -12.63
N PHE A 389 6.02 20.65 -11.35
CA PHE A 389 6.20 21.64 -10.29
C PHE A 389 7.67 21.77 -9.87
N ASN A 390 8.02 22.91 -9.27
CA ASN A 390 9.33 23.13 -8.66
C ASN A 390 9.35 22.53 -7.26
N GLU A 391 10.32 21.65 -6.98
CA GLU A 391 10.50 21.01 -5.66
C GLU A 391 10.85 22.02 -4.55
N ASP A 392 11.49 23.15 -4.86
CA ASP A 392 11.95 24.12 -3.85
C ASP A 392 10.82 24.72 -3.01
N ASN A 393 9.60 24.85 -3.56
CA ASN A 393 8.45 25.45 -2.88
C ASN A 393 7.20 24.56 -2.87
N VAL A 394 7.31 23.32 -3.34
CA VAL A 394 6.17 22.39 -3.46
C VAL A 394 5.51 22.12 -2.09
N ALA A 395 6.30 21.97 -1.04
CA ALA A 395 5.81 21.70 0.30
C ALA A 395 4.99 22.87 0.87
N GLU A 396 5.42 24.11 0.64
CA GLU A 396 4.71 25.30 1.10
C GLU A 396 3.41 25.53 0.33
N GLN A 397 3.43 25.38 -1.00
CA GLN A 397 2.23 25.47 -1.82
C GLN A 397 1.21 24.41 -1.42
N ALA A 398 1.67 23.18 -1.20
CA ALA A 398 0.82 22.07 -0.78
C ALA A 398 0.22 22.32 0.63
N LYS A 399 0.99 22.89 1.55
CA LYS A 399 0.53 23.23 2.90
C LYS A 399 -0.59 24.27 2.86
N LEU A 400 -0.43 25.33 2.09
CA LEU A 400 -1.48 26.34 1.90
C LEU A 400 -2.77 25.73 1.32
N ALA A 401 -2.65 24.81 0.37
CA ALA A 401 -3.81 24.11 -0.19
C ALA A 401 -4.50 23.21 0.86
N VAL A 402 -3.74 22.53 1.72
CA VAL A 402 -4.27 21.72 2.84
C VAL A 402 -5.00 22.60 3.84
N GLU A 403 -4.41 23.71 4.27
CA GLU A 403 -5.02 24.65 5.21
C GLU A 403 -6.35 25.21 4.67
N ALA A 404 -6.39 25.58 3.39
CA ALA A 404 -7.63 26.04 2.75
C ALA A 404 -8.75 24.98 2.71
N VAL A 405 -8.40 23.69 2.58
CA VAL A 405 -9.39 22.59 2.64
C VAL A 405 -9.87 22.38 4.06
N ILE A 406 -8.99 22.42 5.05
CA ILE A 406 -9.32 22.32 6.49
C ILE A 406 -10.29 23.43 6.88
N ASP A 407 -9.97 24.69 6.56
CA ASP A 407 -10.82 25.85 6.86
C ASP A 407 -12.21 25.73 6.21
N ARG A 408 -12.24 25.28 4.96
CA ARG A 408 -13.49 25.07 4.23
C ARG A 408 -14.37 23.98 4.82
N CYS A 409 -13.77 22.93 5.38
CA CYS A 409 -14.50 21.92 6.15
C CYS A 409 -14.98 22.46 7.51
N GLY A 410 -14.60 23.68 7.89
CA GLY A 410 -14.95 24.31 9.16
C GLY A 410 -14.24 23.69 10.35
N LEU A 411 -13.05 23.15 10.13
CA LEU A 411 -12.22 22.50 11.16
C LEU A 411 -11.12 23.46 11.61
N ASP A 412 -10.83 23.46 12.91
CA ASP A 412 -9.66 24.13 13.48
C ASP A 412 -8.58 23.08 13.73
N ILE A 413 -7.76 22.85 12.69
CA ILE A 413 -6.62 21.93 12.72
C ILE A 413 -5.39 22.71 12.30
N LYS A 414 -4.35 22.73 13.13
CA LYS A 414 -3.08 23.40 12.85
C LYS A 414 -1.94 22.43 12.93
N LEU A 415 -1.11 22.41 11.88
CA LEU A 415 0.17 21.71 11.89
C LEU A 415 1.15 22.50 12.75
N ASN A 416 1.61 21.93 13.85
CA ASN A 416 2.56 22.58 14.75
C ASN A 416 3.96 22.65 14.13
N ALA A 417 4.80 23.52 14.65
CA ALA A 417 6.22 23.57 14.25
C ALA A 417 6.90 22.20 14.52
N GLY A 418 7.97 21.91 13.77
CA GLY A 418 8.75 20.70 13.94
C GLY A 418 8.20 19.46 13.21
N HIS A 419 7.09 19.57 12.47
CA HIS A 419 6.61 18.47 11.62
C HIS A 419 7.64 18.10 10.53
N VAL A 420 7.69 16.82 10.19
CA VAL A 420 8.51 16.28 9.10
C VAL A 420 7.69 16.25 7.82
N CYS A 421 8.10 17.02 6.82
CA CYS A 421 7.50 17.00 5.48
C CYS A 421 8.27 16.03 4.58
N ARG A 422 7.54 15.21 3.80
CA ARG A 422 8.10 14.35 2.75
C ARG A 422 7.40 14.63 1.43
N THR A 423 8.20 14.89 0.40
CA THR A 423 7.75 15.19 -0.96
C THR A 423 7.94 14.00 -1.89
N PRO A 424 7.42 14.03 -3.14
CA PRO A 424 7.72 13.03 -4.15
C PRO A 424 9.22 12.80 -4.38
N GLN A 425 10.04 13.85 -4.31
CA GLN A 425 11.49 13.76 -4.44
C GLN A 425 12.08 12.92 -3.30
N TRP A 426 11.68 13.18 -2.03
CA TRP A 426 12.13 12.40 -0.90
C TRP A 426 11.79 10.89 -1.08
N TYR A 427 10.59 10.57 -1.57
CA TYR A 427 10.21 9.18 -1.83
C TYR A 427 11.03 8.55 -2.97
N SER A 428 11.38 9.33 -4.00
CA SER A 428 12.22 8.86 -5.12
C SER A 428 13.62 8.50 -4.66
N GLU A 429 14.22 9.33 -3.82
CA GLU A 429 15.56 9.12 -3.25
C GLU A 429 15.57 7.96 -2.26
N ARG A 430 14.55 7.89 -1.40
CA ARG A 430 14.44 6.84 -0.38
C ARG A 430 14.15 5.46 -0.95
N PHE A 431 13.41 5.39 -2.06
CA PHE A 431 13.01 4.16 -2.74
C PHE A 431 13.46 4.19 -4.22
N PRO A 432 14.75 3.91 -4.50
CA PRO A 432 15.31 4.01 -5.84
C PRO A 432 14.52 3.22 -6.88
N GLY A 433 14.37 3.79 -8.07
CA GLY A 433 13.56 3.22 -9.14
C GLY A 433 12.07 3.55 -9.05
N SER A 434 11.55 4.01 -7.89
CA SER A 434 10.12 4.33 -7.74
C SER A 434 9.69 5.60 -8.48
N GLY A 435 10.61 6.55 -8.74
CA GLY A 435 10.26 7.89 -9.22
C GLY A 435 9.30 8.63 -8.28
N GLY A 436 9.38 8.33 -6.97
CA GLY A 436 8.49 8.87 -5.93
C GLY A 436 7.11 8.22 -5.86
N SER A 437 6.73 7.32 -6.78
CA SER A 437 5.46 6.60 -6.67
C SER A 437 5.45 5.66 -5.47
N LEU A 438 4.38 5.73 -4.68
CA LEU A 438 4.21 4.86 -3.50
C LEU A 438 3.71 3.46 -3.86
N TYR A 439 3.14 3.29 -5.06
CA TYR A 439 2.33 2.13 -5.46
C TYR A 439 2.88 1.40 -6.70
N GLY A 440 4.01 1.86 -7.26
CA GLY A 440 4.55 1.39 -8.53
C GLY A 440 3.77 1.95 -9.72
N GLY A 441 3.42 1.12 -10.71
CA GLY A 441 2.61 1.54 -11.85
C GLY A 441 1.14 1.74 -11.49
N ALA A 442 0.48 2.73 -12.11
CA ALA A 442 -0.96 2.96 -11.97
C ALA A 442 -1.77 1.77 -12.51
N SER A 443 -2.87 1.44 -11.83
CA SER A 443 -3.78 0.37 -12.24
C SER A 443 -4.88 0.91 -13.17
N HIS A 444 -4.47 1.55 -14.27
CA HIS A 444 -5.37 2.12 -15.28
C HIS A 444 -5.66 1.13 -16.40
N GLY A 445 -6.94 1.02 -16.78
CA GLY A 445 -7.41 0.11 -17.80
C GLY A 445 -7.55 -1.36 -17.36
N MET A 446 -8.38 -2.11 -18.07
CA MET A 446 -8.80 -3.48 -17.73
C MET A 446 -7.65 -4.51 -17.64
N TRP A 447 -6.53 -4.26 -18.31
CA TRP A 447 -5.38 -5.17 -18.36
C TRP A 447 -4.30 -4.86 -17.34
N SER A 448 -4.43 -3.75 -16.58
CA SER A 448 -3.40 -3.25 -15.68
C SER A 448 -2.92 -4.28 -14.66
N SER A 449 -3.81 -5.07 -14.10
CA SER A 449 -3.49 -6.12 -13.13
C SER A 449 -2.67 -7.27 -13.75
N PHE A 450 -2.84 -7.55 -15.05
CA PHE A 450 -2.09 -8.58 -15.76
C PHE A 450 -0.73 -8.09 -16.29
N ILE A 451 -0.53 -6.78 -16.40
CA ILE A 451 0.74 -6.19 -16.84
C ILE A 451 1.76 -6.16 -15.69
N ARG A 452 1.30 -6.07 -14.44
CA ARG A 452 2.18 -6.05 -13.26
C ARG A 452 3.10 -7.28 -13.26
N PRO A 453 4.43 -7.13 -13.03
CA PRO A 453 5.36 -8.25 -13.07
C PRO A 453 5.04 -9.31 -12.03
N GLY A 454 5.31 -10.57 -12.33
CA GLY A 454 5.24 -11.68 -11.38
C GLY A 454 6.51 -11.80 -10.54
N THR A 455 6.56 -12.79 -9.66
CA THR A 455 7.67 -13.02 -8.73
C THR A 455 8.93 -13.54 -9.41
N ARG A 456 8.80 -14.42 -10.40
CA ARG A 456 9.93 -14.99 -11.15
C ARG A 456 10.52 -13.98 -12.13
N THR A 457 11.84 -14.00 -12.29
CA THR A 457 12.56 -13.27 -13.34
C THR A 457 13.10 -14.24 -14.39
N ARG A 458 13.70 -13.74 -15.46
CA ARG A 458 14.40 -14.56 -16.46
C ARG A 458 15.80 -14.99 -16.02
N ILE A 459 16.29 -14.44 -14.93
CA ILE A 459 17.61 -14.74 -14.42
C ILE A 459 17.46 -15.83 -13.36
N PRO A 460 17.97 -17.05 -13.62
CA PRO A 460 17.88 -18.13 -12.66
C PRO A 460 18.46 -17.73 -11.30
N GLY A 461 17.70 -18.00 -10.23
CA GLY A 461 18.07 -17.64 -8.87
C GLY A 461 17.72 -16.22 -8.47
N LEU A 462 17.18 -15.37 -9.38
CA LEU A 462 16.67 -14.03 -9.03
C LEU A 462 15.15 -13.99 -9.00
N TYR A 463 14.61 -13.64 -7.85
CA TYR A 463 13.18 -13.43 -7.61
C TYR A 463 12.90 -11.99 -7.19
N ARG A 464 11.66 -11.55 -7.26
CA ARG A 464 11.22 -10.21 -6.86
C ARG A 464 9.88 -10.24 -6.16
N CYS A 465 9.68 -9.30 -5.23
CA CYS A 465 8.44 -9.12 -4.49
C CYS A 465 8.17 -7.64 -4.16
N GLY A 466 7.11 -7.40 -3.43
CA GLY A 466 6.72 -6.07 -2.95
C GLY A 466 5.62 -5.41 -3.75
N GLY A 467 5.29 -4.16 -3.41
CA GLY A 467 4.11 -3.45 -3.92
C GLY A 467 4.12 -3.13 -5.42
N SER A 468 5.28 -3.14 -6.09
CA SER A 468 5.38 -2.99 -7.55
C SER A 468 5.27 -4.31 -8.32
N VAL A 469 5.19 -5.44 -7.61
CA VAL A 469 5.08 -6.81 -8.11
C VAL A 469 3.67 -7.35 -7.82
N HIS A 470 3.23 -8.39 -8.52
CA HIS A 470 1.98 -9.08 -8.25
C HIS A 470 1.94 -9.59 -6.79
N PRO A 471 0.80 -9.49 -6.08
CA PRO A 471 -0.53 -9.05 -6.53
C PRO A 471 -0.70 -7.52 -6.62
N GLY A 472 0.14 -6.72 -5.96
CA GLY A 472 0.08 -5.28 -6.08
C GLY A 472 0.45 -4.50 -4.81
N PRO A 473 0.12 -3.20 -4.76
CA PRO A 473 0.41 -2.34 -3.62
C PRO A 473 -0.56 -2.55 -2.45
N GLY A 474 -0.15 -2.05 -1.29
CA GLY A 474 -0.79 -2.24 0.01
C GLY A 474 0.04 -3.20 0.87
N VAL A 475 0.06 -2.98 2.20
CA VAL A 475 0.88 -3.80 3.11
C VAL A 475 0.52 -5.28 3.02
N PRO A 476 -0.76 -5.69 3.08
CA PRO A 476 -1.13 -7.10 2.93
C PRO A 476 -0.76 -7.68 1.55
N MET A 477 -0.92 -6.89 0.48
CA MET A 477 -0.58 -7.32 -0.88
C MET A 477 0.93 -7.49 -1.06
N ALA A 478 1.74 -6.57 -0.50
CA ALA A 478 3.20 -6.68 -0.52
C ALA A 478 3.67 -7.89 0.30
N THR A 479 3.01 -8.18 1.42
CA THR A 479 3.25 -9.39 2.23
C THR A 479 2.94 -10.65 1.43
N LEU A 480 1.77 -10.74 0.78
CA LEU A 480 1.44 -11.85 -0.12
C LEU A 480 2.45 -11.98 -1.27
N SER A 481 2.90 -10.86 -1.84
CA SER A 481 3.94 -10.87 -2.88
C SER A 481 5.23 -11.52 -2.40
N GLY A 482 5.65 -11.24 -1.15
CA GLY A 482 6.81 -11.87 -0.52
C GLY A 482 6.64 -13.37 -0.35
N ARG A 483 5.50 -13.81 0.17
CA ARG A 483 5.14 -15.24 0.31
C ARG A 483 5.15 -15.96 -1.03
N LEU A 484 4.50 -15.38 -2.03
CA LEU A 484 4.45 -15.93 -3.38
C LEU A 484 5.85 -16.05 -4.02
N ALA A 485 6.75 -15.08 -3.74
CA ALA A 485 8.12 -15.15 -4.23
C ALA A 485 8.93 -16.26 -3.54
N ALA A 486 8.79 -16.42 -2.24
CA ALA A 486 9.42 -17.50 -1.49
C ALA A 486 8.91 -18.87 -1.96
N TRP A 487 7.59 -19.04 -2.10
CA TRP A 487 7.03 -20.30 -2.61
C TRP A 487 7.47 -20.62 -4.05
N ALA A 488 7.53 -19.61 -4.93
CA ALA A 488 8.07 -19.80 -6.27
C ALA A 488 9.53 -20.25 -6.26
N MET A 489 10.33 -19.70 -5.34
CA MET A 489 11.73 -20.07 -5.16
C MET A 489 11.87 -21.49 -4.65
N ILE A 490 11.09 -21.90 -3.64
CA ILE A 490 11.09 -23.25 -3.07
C ILE A 490 10.65 -24.26 -4.14
N GLU A 491 9.58 -23.98 -4.89
CA GLU A 491 9.08 -24.82 -5.99
C GLU A 491 10.11 -25.04 -7.09
N ASP A 492 10.84 -23.99 -7.48
CA ASP A 492 11.84 -24.06 -8.57
C ASP A 492 13.13 -24.80 -8.14
N ARG A 493 13.32 -25.08 -6.84
CA ARG A 493 14.52 -25.71 -6.27
C ARG A 493 14.26 -27.12 -5.70
N GLY A 494 13.02 -27.45 -5.36
CA GLY A 494 12.60 -28.80 -4.92
C GLY A 494 12.31 -29.72 -6.09
#